data_e2bc4fdc873198653de31f9a227f6a45
#
_entry.id   e2bc4fdc873198653de31f9a227f6a45
#
_cell.length_a   1.000
_cell.length_b   1.000
_cell.length_c   1.000
_cell.angle_alpha   90.00
_cell.angle_beta   90.00
_cell.angle_gamma   90.00
#
_symmetry.space_group_name_H-M   'P 1'
#
loop_
_entity.id
_entity.type
_entity.pdbx_description
1 polymer ?
#
loop_
_entity_poly.entity_id
_entity_poly.type
_entity_poly.pdbx_seq_one_letter_code
_entity_poly.pdbx_strand_id
1 'polypeptide(L)'
;MKTKLYEVAGHRLSVTGDESIFTLMKNYEPFAVPDDGKTPLVRLTADDSNRDSNRESDAENGATFPEGFTEEMHQDDEGTEIIFGHADGQPVFVFRWNGVTAGWVVCSEDFCEGRLHLTGRMRKSAIDNSMMVLYALATADKGTALFHAAVVSHGGRGFMFLGKSGTGKSTHARLWLKHIGDTELVNDDNPVVRNGVVYGSPWSGKTPCYRNVSFPVGGIVLLSQAPYNRIEPLKSIAAYAALVSSISGMRWNRHIADGLHDTENTLVSTVPIWHLECLPDGEAAILCQMTIDNYAERH
;
A
#
# COMPACT_ATOMS: atom_id res chain seq x y z
N MET A 1 8.97 -19.73 18.39
CA MET A 1 8.59 -18.44 17.80
C MET A 1 9.63 -17.37 18.10
N LYS A 2 9.91 -16.48 17.17
CA LYS A 2 10.77 -15.30 17.32
C LYS A 2 9.96 -14.06 17.03
N THR A 3 10.37 -12.90 17.54
CA THR A 3 9.80 -11.61 17.17
C THR A 3 10.85 -10.79 16.43
N LYS A 4 10.49 -10.18 15.30
CA LYS A 4 11.30 -9.20 14.58
C LYS A 4 10.57 -7.87 14.53
N LEU A 5 11.35 -6.79 14.55
CA LEU A 5 10.86 -5.42 14.54
C LEU A 5 11.23 -4.72 13.23
N TYR A 6 10.30 -3.95 12.72
CA TYR A 6 10.44 -3.16 11.51
C TYR A 6 9.93 -1.76 11.74
N GLU A 7 10.38 -0.80 10.92
CA GLU A 7 9.86 0.56 10.95
C GLU A 7 9.57 1.06 9.53
N VAL A 8 8.35 1.52 9.30
CA VAL A 8 7.90 2.10 8.03
C VAL A 8 7.32 3.48 8.30
N ALA A 9 7.86 4.51 7.67
CA ALA A 9 7.45 5.91 7.85
C ALA A 9 7.40 6.34 9.33
N GLY A 10 8.33 5.83 10.16
CA GLY A 10 8.42 6.14 11.59
C GLY A 10 7.37 5.43 12.46
N HIS A 11 6.60 4.50 11.91
CA HIS A 11 5.72 3.61 12.66
C HIS A 11 6.39 2.25 12.86
N ARG A 12 6.46 1.81 14.11
CA ARG A 12 7.08 0.54 14.47
C ARG A 12 6.08 -0.61 14.36
N LEU A 13 6.54 -1.70 13.76
CA LEU A 13 5.78 -2.92 13.52
C LEU A 13 6.52 -4.10 14.16
N SER A 14 5.80 -5.08 14.68
CA SER A 14 6.36 -6.35 15.12
C SER A 14 5.69 -7.53 14.43
N VAL A 15 6.49 -8.53 14.10
CA VAL A 15 5.99 -9.80 13.60
C VAL A 15 6.55 -10.91 14.47
N THR A 16 5.66 -11.74 15.01
CA THR A 16 6.00 -12.91 15.79
C THR A 16 5.62 -14.17 14.99
N GLY A 17 6.57 -15.07 14.81
CA GLY A 17 6.38 -16.31 14.06
C GLY A 17 7.56 -17.25 14.16
N ASP A 18 7.55 -18.31 13.40
CA ASP A 18 8.69 -19.21 13.24
C ASP A 18 9.66 -18.73 12.12
N GLU A 19 10.75 -19.44 11.92
CA GLU A 19 11.76 -19.09 10.91
C GLU A 19 11.22 -19.15 9.48
N SER A 20 10.21 -19.99 9.22
CA SER A 20 9.59 -20.13 7.90
C SER A 20 8.85 -18.85 7.48
N ILE A 21 8.25 -18.14 8.45
CA ILE A 21 7.59 -16.84 8.23
C ILE A 21 8.63 -15.81 7.77
N PHE A 22 9.74 -15.70 8.51
CA PHE A 22 10.77 -14.70 8.20
C PHE A 22 11.51 -14.96 6.88
N THR A 23 11.60 -16.22 6.44
CA THR A 23 12.12 -16.56 5.11
C THR A 23 11.27 -15.97 3.97
N LEU A 24 9.97 -15.78 4.19
CA LEU A 24 9.05 -15.16 3.25
C LEU A 24 9.05 -13.62 3.30
N MET A 25 9.65 -13.02 4.36
CA MET A 25 9.63 -11.59 4.64
C MET A 25 10.92 -10.86 4.24
N LYS A 26 11.65 -11.33 3.23
CA LYS A 26 12.89 -10.69 2.75
C LYS A 26 12.70 -9.24 2.32
N ASN A 27 11.53 -8.89 1.80
CA ASN A 27 11.14 -7.53 1.45
C ASN A 27 11.08 -6.57 2.65
N TYR A 28 11.00 -7.09 3.89
CA TYR A 28 11.02 -6.29 5.11
C TYR A 28 12.45 -6.05 5.66
N GLU A 29 13.47 -6.75 5.17
CA GLU A 29 14.85 -6.61 5.69
C GLU A 29 15.39 -5.16 5.65
N PRO A 30 15.14 -4.34 4.60
CA PRO A 30 15.57 -2.94 4.60
C PRO A 30 14.89 -2.06 5.67
N PHE A 31 13.80 -2.53 6.25
CA PHE A 31 13.01 -1.84 7.27
C PHE A 31 13.23 -2.40 8.68
N ALA A 32 14.11 -3.40 8.84
CA ALA A 32 14.40 -4.01 10.13
C ALA A 32 15.07 -3.01 11.08
N VAL A 33 14.62 -3.01 12.33
CA VAL A 33 15.17 -2.14 13.39
C VAL A 33 15.51 -2.97 14.62
N PRO A 34 16.52 -2.55 15.43
CA PRO A 34 16.82 -3.20 16.69
C PRO A 34 15.70 -2.99 17.71
N ASP A 35 15.66 -3.86 18.70
CA ASP A 35 14.80 -3.65 19.87
C ASP A 35 15.45 -2.60 20.78
N ASP A 36 14.80 -1.44 20.87
CA ASP A 36 15.19 -0.32 21.73
C ASP A 36 14.17 -0.09 22.86
N GLY A 37 13.29 -1.07 23.10
CA GLY A 37 12.24 -1.03 24.12
C GLY A 37 11.02 -0.20 23.76
N LYS A 38 10.92 0.38 22.56
CA LYS A 38 9.71 1.10 22.12
C LYS A 38 8.60 0.13 21.75
N THR A 39 7.40 0.41 22.19
CA THR A 39 6.22 -0.41 21.87
C THR A 39 5.87 -0.32 20.39
N PRO A 40 5.76 -1.45 19.67
CA PRO A 40 5.26 -1.45 18.30
C PRO A 40 3.80 -0.98 18.23
N LEU A 41 3.49 -0.17 17.22
CA LEU A 41 2.12 0.25 16.92
C LEU A 41 1.31 -0.92 16.36
N VAL A 42 1.87 -1.69 15.46
CA VAL A 42 1.21 -2.85 14.85
C VAL A 42 1.94 -4.12 15.26
N ARG A 43 1.18 -5.11 15.70
CA ARG A 43 1.68 -6.42 16.14
C ARG A 43 0.97 -7.53 15.37
N LEU A 44 1.71 -8.27 14.55
CA LEU A 44 1.21 -9.45 13.84
C LEU A 44 1.81 -10.71 14.47
N THR A 45 0.97 -11.65 14.85
CA THR A 45 1.38 -13.02 15.21
C THR A 45 0.93 -13.95 14.09
N ALA A 46 1.89 -14.60 13.42
CA ALA A 46 1.60 -15.55 12.37
C ALA A 46 1.70 -16.98 12.91
N ASP A 47 0.60 -17.72 12.80
CA ASP A 47 0.50 -19.13 13.15
C ASP A 47 0.55 -19.99 11.88
N ASP A 48 1.56 -20.85 11.80
CA ASP A 48 1.79 -21.79 10.71
C ASP A 48 1.48 -23.24 11.12
N SER A 49 0.65 -23.44 12.14
CA SER A 49 0.32 -24.76 12.69
C SER A 49 -0.34 -25.73 11.69
N ASN A 50 -0.87 -25.22 10.57
CA ASN A 50 -1.44 -26.02 9.48
C ASN A 50 -0.44 -26.44 8.41
N ARG A 51 0.86 -26.26 8.64
CA ARG A 51 1.93 -26.57 7.68
C ARG A 51 1.95 -28.01 7.20
N ASP A 52 1.55 -28.95 8.04
CA ASP A 52 1.58 -30.40 7.77
C ASP A 52 0.22 -31.00 7.38
N SER A 53 -0.83 -30.21 7.38
CA SER A 53 -2.12 -30.69 6.89
C SER A 53 -2.13 -30.65 5.34
N ASN A 54 -1.48 -31.62 4.72
CA ASN A 54 -1.78 -32.07 3.35
C ASN A 54 -3.21 -32.68 3.31
N ARG A 55 -4.19 -31.92 3.78
CA ARG A 55 -5.59 -32.27 3.53
C ARG A 55 -5.91 -31.80 2.11
N GLU A 56 -5.59 -32.68 1.15
CA GLU A 56 -6.08 -32.60 -0.24
C GLU A 56 -7.61 -32.54 -0.32
N SER A 57 -8.30 -32.79 0.81
CA SER A 57 -9.76 -32.84 0.87
C SER A 57 -10.46 -31.47 0.80
N ASP A 58 -9.77 -30.34 1.08
CA ASP A 58 -10.38 -29.00 0.98
C ASP A 58 -10.09 -28.33 -0.37
N ALA A 59 -9.37 -29.02 -1.29
CA ALA A 59 -8.93 -28.46 -2.57
C ALA A 59 -10.04 -28.36 -3.61
N GLU A 60 -11.18 -29.04 -3.45
CA GLU A 60 -12.24 -29.03 -4.46
C GLU A 60 -13.13 -27.75 -4.44
N ASN A 61 -13.16 -26.99 -3.33
CA ASN A 61 -13.98 -25.77 -3.24
C ASN A 61 -13.23 -24.46 -2.98
N GLY A 62 -11.90 -24.46 -2.86
CA GLY A 62 -11.04 -23.26 -2.87
C GLY A 62 -11.28 -22.18 -1.79
N ALA A 63 -12.45 -22.11 -1.20
CA ALA A 63 -12.88 -21.07 -0.28
C ALA A 63 -12.90 -21.60 1.16
N THR A 64 -11.84 -21.30 1.91
CA THR A 64 -11.80 -21.57 3.36
C THR A 64 -11.96 -20.24 4.10
N PHE A 65 -12.91 -20.18 5.02
CA PHE A 65 -13.19 -19.04 5.88
C PHE A 65 -13.06 -19.46 7.35
N PRO A 66 -12.78 -18.52 8.29
CA PRO A 66 -12.88 -18.84 9.71
C PRO A 66 -14.32 -19.23 10.10
N GLU A 67 -14.44 -20.09 11.11
CA GLU A 67 -15.73 -20.50 11.63
C GLU A 67 -16.54 -19.28 12.08
N GLY A 68 -17.84 -19.25 11.79
CA GLY A 68 -18.73 -18.14 12.13
C GLY A 68 -18.49 -16.85 11.35
N PHE A 69 -17.68 -16.86 10.28
CA PHE A 69 -17.41 -15.67 9.48
C PHE A 69 -18.65 -15.18 8.74
N THR A 70 -18.92 -13.89 8.87
CA THR A 70 -19.96 -13.17 8.13
C THR A 70 -19.31 -12.08 7.29
N GLU A 71 -19.42 -12.18 5.96
CA GLU A 71 -18.88 -11.22 5.00
C GLU A 71 -19.70 -9.91 5.01
N GLU A 72 -18.99 -8.78 4.98
CA GLU A 72 -19.58 -7.44 4.92
C GLU A 72 -19.08 -6.66 3.70
N MET A 73 -17.86 -6.92 3.24
CA MET A 73 -17.26 -6.23 2.09
C MET A 73 -16.33 -7.16 1.34
N HIS A 74 -16.37 -7.06 0.02
CA HIS A 74 -15.51 -7.80 -0.89
C HIS A 74 -14.89 -6.86 -1.92
N GLN A 75 -13.58 -6.85 -1.98
CA GLN A 75 -12.81 -6.16 -3.00
C GLN A 75 -12.05 -7.18 -3.83
N ASP A 76 -12.17 -7.09 -5.15
CA ASP A 76 -11.40 -7.88 -6.12
C ASP A 76 -10.62 -6.93 -7.03
N ASP A 77 -9.32 -7.13 -7.13
CA ASP A 77 -8.43 -6.45 -8.07
C ASP A 77 -7.59 -7.49 -8.82
N GLU A 78 -7.96 -7.75 -10.07
CA GLU A 78 -7.28 -8.72 -10.96
C GLU A 78 -7.10 -10.11 -10.32
N GLY A 79 -8.10 -10.58 -9.57
CA GLY A 79 -8.10 -11.90 -8.90
C GLY A 79 -7.42 -11.91 -7.53
N THR A 80 -6.92 -10.78 -7.05
CA THR A 80 -6.54 -10.61 -5.64
C THR A 80 -7.75 -10.11 -4.87
N GLU A 81 -8.28 -10.96 -4.00
CA GLU A 81 -9.49 -10.67 -3.24
C GLU A 81 -9.14 -10.37 -1.78
N ILE A 82 -9.65 -9.26 -1.27
CA ILE A 82 -9.65 -8.91 0.16
C ILE A 82 -11.10 -8.85 0.61
N ILE A 83 -11.46 -9.74 1.53
CA ILE A 83 -12.81 -9.87 2.04
C ILE A 83 -12.79 -9.49 3.53
N PHE A 84 -13.60 -8.51 3.88
CA PHE A 84 -13.76 -8.05 5.26
C PHE A 84 -15.08 -8.56 5.83
N GLY A 85 -15.09 -8.88 7.10
CA GLY A 85 -16.26 -9.25 7.87
C GLY A 85 -15.93 -9.48 9.34
N HIS A 86 -16.79 -10.20 10.03
CA HIS A 86 -16.61 -10.55 11.44
C HIS A 86 -16.74 -12.05 11.67
N ALA A 87 -15.97 -12.55 12.65
CA ALA A 87 -16.13 -13.88 13.23
C ALA A 87 -16.06 -13.76 14.75
N ASP A 88 -17.05 -14.30 15.45
CA ASP A 88 -17.18 -14.19 16.93
C ASP A 88 -17.06 -12.74 17.43
N GLY A 89 -17.60 -11.78 16.66
CA GLY A 89 -17.57 -10.37 16.99
C GLY A 89 -16.24 -9.66 16.76
N GLN A 90 -15.20 -10.36 16.28
CA GLN A 90 -13.90 -9.77 15.96
C GLN A 90 -13.79 -9.44 14.46
N PRO A 91 -13.16 -8.30 14.07
CA PRO A 91 -12.89 -7.97 12.67
C PRO A 91 -11.95 -9.00 12.03
N VAL A 92 -12.27 -9.44 10.83
CA VAL A 92 -11.49 -10.44 10.09
C VAL A 92 -11.30 -9.98 8.64
N PHE A 93 -10.07 -10.10 8.14
CA PHE A 93 -9.77 -9.99 6.71
C PHE A 93 -9.36 -11.34 6.18
N VAL A 94 -10.01 -11.79 5.10
CA VAL A 94 -9.66 -13.00 4.36
C VAL A 94 -9.00 -12.61 3.05
N PHE A 95 -7.88 -13.25 2.74
CA PHE A 95 -7.10 -13.00 1.52
C PHE A 95 -7.21 -14.19 0.60
N ARG A 96 -7.64 -13.93 -0.64
CA ARG A 96 -7.81 -14.96 -1.67
C ARG A 96 -7.10 -14.56 -2.95
N TRP A 97 -6.76 -15.54 -3.74
CA TRP A 97 -6.23 -15.36 -5.08
C TRP A 97 -6.94 -16.31 -6.04
N ASN A 98 -7.62 -15.76 -7.06
CA ASN A 98 -8.44 -16.54 -8.00
C ASN A 98 -9.30 -17.58 -7.30
N GLY A 99 -10.02 -17.16 -6.26
CA GLY A 99 -10.91 -18.02 -5.49
C GLY A 99 -10.23 -18.95 -4.47
N VAL A 100 -8.89 -18.97 -4.37
CA VAL A 100 -8.15 -19.80 -3.40
C VAL A 100 -7.75 -18.97 -2.18
N THR A 101 -8.16 -19.38 -0.99
CA THR A 101 -7.80 -18.71 0.27
C THR A 101 -6.33 -18.91 0.59
N ALA A 102 -5.59 -17.82 0.74
CA ALA A 102 -4.19 -17.79 1.16
C ALA A 102 -4.04 -17.77 2.69
N GLY A 103 -5.01 -17.16 3.37
CA GLY A 103 -5.08 -17.03 4.82
C GLY A 103 -6.07 -15.97 5.24
N TRP A 104 -6.20 -15.78 6.55
CA TRP A 104 -7.00 -14.71 7.13
C TRP A 104 -6.35 -14.15 8.40
N VAL A 105 -6.59 -12.89 8.68
CA VAL A 105 -6.14 -12.23 9.91
C VAL A 105 -7.34 -11.83 10.76
N VAL A 106 -7.35 -12.28 12.02
CA VAL A 106 -8.29 -11.83 13.05
C VAL A 106 -7.66 -10.63 13.75
N CYS A 107 -8.37 -9.50 13.79
CA CYS A 107 -7.85 -8.23 14.25
C CYS A 107 -8.44 -7.81 15.60
N SER A 108 -7.70 -6.96 16.35
CA SER A 108 -8.29 -6.12 17.38
C SER A 108 -9.18 -5.03 16.75
N GLU A 109 -10.08 -4.44 17.53
CA GLU A 109 -10.99 -3.38 17.07
C GLU A 109 -10.26 -2.12 16.57
N ASP A 110 -9.07 -1.83 17.11
CA ASP A 110 -8.21 -0.72 16.73
C ASP A 110 -7.21 -1.07 15.62
N PHE A 111 -7.26 -2.31 15.11
CA PHE A 111 -6.36 -2.85 14.09
C PHE A 111 -4.87 -2.83 14.45
N CYS A 112 -4.54 -2.59 15.72
CA CYS A 112 -3.15 -2.59 16.19
C CYS A 112 -2.59 -3.99 16.42
N GLU A 113 -3.45 -5.01 16.53
CA GLU A 113 -3.06 -6.41 16.70
C GLU A 113 -3.75 -7.31 15.69
N GLY A 114 -3.01 -8.28 15.16
CA GLY A 114 -3.53 -9.28 14.25
C GLY A 114 -2.99 -10.67 14.54
N ARG A 115 -3.84 -11.68 14.42
CA ARG A 115 -3.46 -13.11 14.40
C ARG A 115 -3.72 -13.67 13.03
N LEU A 116 -2.63 -13.96 12.31
CA LEU A 116 -2.67 -14.48 10.96
C LEU A 116 -2.69 -16.01 10.97
N HIS A 117 -3.69 -16.57 10.31
CA HIS A 117 -3.83 -17.99 10.03
C HIS A 117 -3.52 -18.25 8.57
N LEU A 118 -2.55 -19.11 8.29
CA LEU A 118 -2.08 -19.47 6.95
C LEU A 118 -2.69 -20.80 6.50
N THR A 119 -3.11 -20.87 5.23
CA THR A 119 -3.68 -22.10 4.64
C THR A 119 -2.64 -22.99 3.94
N GLY A 120 -1.36 -22.60 3.97
CA GLY A 120 -0.26 -23.31 3.31
C GLY A 120 0.00 -22.85 1.88
N ARG A 121 -0.97 -22.25 1.17
CA ARG A 121 -0.82 -21.68 -0.16
C ARG A 121 -0.60 -20.17 -0.09
N MET A 122 0.21 -19.61 -1.00
CA MET A 122 0.42 -18.16 -1.16
C MET A 122 0.72 -17.42 0.17
N ARG A 123 1.44 -18.08 1.06
CA ARG A 123 1.74 -17.62 2.42
C ARG A 123 2.36 -16.20 2.45
N LYS A 124 3.27 -15.91 1.50
CA LYS A 124 3.86 -14.56 1.40
C LYS A 124 2.80 -13.49 1.16
N SER A 125 1.86 -13.74 0.25
CA SER A 125 0.77 -12.80 -0.04
C SER A 125 -0.12 -12.57 1.18
N ALA A 126 -0.47 -13.63 1.93
CA ALA A 126 -1.26 -13.51 3.16
C ALA A 126 -0.51 -12.68 4.23
N ILE A 127 0.81 -12.88 4.40
CA ILE A 127 1.62 -12.11 5.34
C ILE A 127 1.67 -10.63 4.92
N ASP A 128 1.97 -10.36 3.65
CA ASP A 128 2.10 -8.99 3.14
C ASP A 128 0.77 -8.23 3.23
N ASN A 129 -0.34 -8.85 2.80
CA ASN A 129 -1.67 -8.23 2.87
C ASN A 129 -2.13 -8.01 4.31
N SER A 130 -1.87 -8.95 5.23
CA SER A 130 -2.19 -8.78 6.65
C SER A 130 -1.47 -7.58 7.26
N MET A 131 -0.15 -7.48 7.04
CA MET A 131 0.63 -6.36 7.53
C MET A 131 0.20 -5.04 6.89
N MET A 132 -0.07 -5.05 5.58
CA MET A 132 -0.50 -3.88 4.83
C MET A 132 -1.85 -3.34 5.32
N VAL A 133 -2.82 -4.22 5.51
CA VAL A 133 -4.16 -3.85 6.02
C VAL A 133 -4.07 -3.31 7.44
N LEU A 134 -3.43 -4.04 8.37
CA LEU A 134 -3.25 -3.57 9.75
C LEU A 134 -2.53 -2.22 9.78
N TYR A 135 -1.45 -2.07 9.01
CA TYR A 135 -0.70 -0.82 8.93
C TYR A 135 -1.58 0.33 8.45
N ALA A 136 -2.29 0.15 7.32
CA ALA A 136 -3.14 1.20 6.74
C ALA A 136 -4.23 1.67 7.71
N LEU A 137 -4.85 0.75 8.45
CA LEU A 137 -5.95 1.06 9.36
C LEU A 137 -5.45 1.64 10.70
N ALA A 138 -4.41 1.06 11.31
CA ALA A 138 -3.86 1.52 12.59
C ALA A 138 -3.13 2.88 12.49
N THR A 139 -2.75 3.31 11.28
CA THR A 139 -2.03 4.58 11.08
C THR A 139 -2.90 5.69 10.48
N ALA A 140 -4.13 5.41 10.10
CA ALA A 140 -5.03 6.34 9.41
C ALA A 140 -5.26 7.65 10.16
N ASP A 141 -5.36 7.61 11.50
CA ASP A 141 -5.54 8.77 12.38
C ASP A 141 -4.22 9.45 12.79
N LYS A 142 -3.08 9.04 12.17
CA LYS A 142 -1.73 9.51 12.55
C LYS A 142 -1.05 10.32 11.45
N GLY A 143 -1.85 10.98 10.61
CA GLY A 143 -1.37 11.76 9.46
C GLY A 143 -0.69 10.88 8.41
N THR A 144 -1.06 9.60 8.33
CA THR A 144 -0.43 8.59 7.49
C THR A 144 -1.46 7.95 6.57
N ALA A 145 -1.12 7.78 5.31
CA ALA A 145 -1.94 7.10 4.33
C ALA A 145 -1.11 6.15 3.47
N LEU A 146 -1.64 4.95 3.23
CA LEU A 146 -1.11 3.98 2.28
C LEU A 146 -1.76 4.22 0.92
N PHE A 147 -0.95 4.47 -0.09
CA PHE A 147 -1.43 4.76 -1.44
C PHE A 147 -1.28 3.57 -2.38
N HIS A 148 -2.14 3.48 -3.36
CA HIS A 148 -1.94 2.67 -4.55
C HIS A 148 -1.35 3.55 -5.66
N ALA A 149 -0.01 3.64 -5.71
CA ALA A 149 0.73 4.57 -6.56
C ALA A 149 2.10 4.01 -6.95
N ALA A 150 2.62 4.46 -8.10
CA ALA A 150 4.05 4.35 -8.38
C ALA A 150 4.74 5.68 -8.01
N VAL A 151 5.94 5.60 -7.44
CA VAL A 151 6.69 6.78 -6.96
C VAL A 151 8.12 6.75 -7.44
N VAL A 152 8.56 7.87 -7.98
CA VAL A 152 9.96 8.13 -8.29
C VAL A 152 10.48 9.31 -7.48
N SER A 153 11.79 9.35 -7.24
CA SER A 153 12.47 10.53 -6.71
C SER A 153 13.24 11.24 -7.81
N HIS A 154 13.21 12.57 -7.81
CA HIS A 154 13.99 13.44 -8.68
C HIS A 154 14.24 14.77 -7.98
N GLY A 155 15.45 15.32 -8.08
CA GLY A 155 15.79 16.61 -7.47
C GLY A 155 15.52 16.67 -5.96
N GLY A 156 15.67 15.55 -5.23
CA GLY A 156 15.42 15.47 -3.78
C GLY A 156 13.95 15.46 -3.37
N ARG A 157 13.02 15.34 -4.32
CA ARG A 157 11.55 15.28 -4.10
C ARG A 157 10.97 13.98 -4.62
N GLY A 158 9.84 13.54 -4.07
CA GLY A 158 9.09 12.36 -4.52
C GLY A 158 7.91 12.75 -5.42
N PHE A 159 7.74 12.08 -6.54
CA PHE A 159 6.65 12.30 -7.49
C PHE A 159 5.79 11.05 -7.56
N MET A 160 4.48 11.21 -7.30
CA MET A 160 3.54 10.10 -7.14
C MET A 160 2.62 10.03 -8.37
N PHE A 161 2.52 8.85 -8.96
CA PHE A 161 1.64 8.57 -10.10
C PHE A 161 0.45 7.75 -9.63
N LEU A 162 -0.74 8.35 -9.68
CA LEU A 162 -2.01 7.76 -9.29
C LEU A 162 -2.81 7.30 -10.53
N GLY A 163 -3.79 6.46 -10.32
CA GLY A 163 -4.74 5.99 -11.32
C GLY A 163 -5.20 4.57 -11.03
N LYS A 164 -6.26 4.14 -11.67
CA LYS A 164 -6.81 2.77 -11.55
C LYS A 164 -5.76 1.72 -11.95
N SER A 165 -5.98 0.46 -11.55
CA SER A 165 -5.18 -0.66 -12.06
C SER A 165 -5.17 -0.65 -13.60
N GLY A 166 -4.03 -0.96 -14.21
CA GLY A 166 -3.88 -0.93 -15.66
C GLY A 166 -3.74 0.44 -16.33
N THR A 167 -3.88 1.57 -15.62
CA THR A 167 -3.75 2.93 -16.21
C THR A 167 -2.36 3.23 -16.74
N GLY A 168 -1.32 2.58 -16.20
CA GLY A 168 0.07 2.78 -16.65
C GLY A 168 0.99 3.47 -15.64
N LYS A 169 0.64 3.48 -14.34
CA LYS A 169 1.47 4.05 -13.25
C LYS A 169 2.93 3.58 -13.31
N SER A 170 3.14 2.27 -13.25
CA SER A 170 4.49 1.67 -13.33
C SER A 170 5.18 1.91 -14.68
N THR A 171 4.41 2.02 -15.76
CA THR A 171 4.92 2.38 -17.08
C THR A 171 5.45 3.80 -17.07
N HIS A 172 4.68 4.76 -16.54
CA HIS A 172 5.08 6.16 -16.45
C HIS A 172 6.30 6.35 -15.54
N ALA A 173 6.35 5.66 -14.40
CA ALA A 173 7.54 5.63 -13.54
C ALA A 173 8.79 5.14 -14.30
N ARG A 174 8.67 4.04 -15.09
CA ARG A 174 9.78 3.56 -15.94
C ARG A 174 10.20 4.55 -17.03
N LEU A 175 9.26 5.31 -17.58
CA LEU A 175 9.58 6.37 -18.54
C LEU A 175 10.36 7.51 -17.89
N TRP A 176 10.03 7.88 -16.64
CA TRP A 176 10.83 8.83 -15.87
C TRP A 176 12.26 8.31 -15.66
N LEU A 177 12.42 7.07 -15.19
CA LEU A 177 13.73 6.44 -15.01
C LEU A 177 14.58 6.41 -16.30
N LYS A 178 13.93 6.29 -17.45
CA LYS A 178 14.61 6.18 -18.74
C LYS A 178 14.99 7.53 -19.37
N HIS A 179 14.14 8.54 -19.20
CA HIS A 179 14.23 9.80 -19.96
C HIS A 179 14.61 11.00 -19.11
N ILE A 180 14.53 10.91 -17.78
CA ILE A 180 14.84 12.01 -16.86
C ILE A 180 16.03 11.61 -16.00
N GLY A 181 17.13 12.34 -16.11
CA GLY A 181 18.35 12.09 -15.35
C GLY A 181 18.10 12.19 -13.83
N ASP A 182 18.94 11.55 -13.03
CA ASP A 182 18.90 11.57 -11.56
C ASP A 182 17.53 11.17 -10.97
N THR A 183 16.85 10.24 -11.64
CA THR A 183 15.57 9.70 -11.21
C THR A 183 15.76 8.28 -10.67
N GLU A 184 15.19 7.99 -9.51
CA GLU A 184 15.21 6.66 -8.91
C GLU A 184 13.80 6.19 -8.53
N LEU A 185 13.54 4.88 -8.65
CA LEU A 185 12.29 4.29 -8.18
C LEU A 185 12.28 4.25 -6.64
N VAL A 186 11.22 4.76 -6.04
CA VAL A 186 11.00 4.73 -4.58
C VAL A 186 10.09 3.58 -4.20
N ASN A 187 8.97 3.42 -4.92
CA ASN A 187 8.02 2.32 -4.75
C ASN A 187 7.16 2.16 -6.01
N ASP A 188 6.70 0.95 -6.33
CA ASP A 188 5.92 0.66 -7.56
C ASP A 188 4.48 0.22 -7.27
N ASP A 189 3.97 0.35 -6.03
CA ASP A 189 2.59 -0.07 -5.76
C ASP A 189 1.99 0.54 -4.49
N ASN A 190 2.64 0.34 -3.33
CA ASN A 190 2.09 0.70 -2.03
C ASN A 190 3.04 1.63 -1.23
N PRO A 191 3.34 2.85 -1.72
CA PRO A 191 4.09 3.84 -0.97
C PRO A 191 3.26 4.35 0.21
N VAL A 192 3.96 4.81 1.24
CA VAL A 192 3.34 5.46 2.41
C VAL A 192 3.58 6.96 2.32
N VAL A 193 2.54 7.75 2.57
CA VAL A 193 2.68 9.20 2.79
C VAL A 193 2.37 9.52 4.25
N ARG A 194 3.26 10.27 4.90
CA ARG A 194 3.07 10.78 6.25
C ARG A 194 3.52 12.24 6.34
N ASN A 195 2.62 13.11 6.76
CA ASN A 195 2.91 14.54 6.95
C ASN A 195 3.61 15.20 5.74
N GLY A 196 3.14 14.95 4.52
CA GLY A 196 3.69 15.52 3.28
C GLY A 196 5.01 14.91 2.80
N VAL A 197 5.47 13.81 3.42
CA VAL A 197 6.65 13.05 3.03
C VAL A 197 6.22 11.69 2.48
N VAL A 198 6.71 11.29 1.32
CA VAL A 198 6.49 9.96 0.76
C VAL A 198 7.65 9.03 1.11
N TYR A 199 7.32 7.83 1.49
CA TYR A 199 8.24 6.77 1.93
C TYR A 199 8.10 5.55 1.03
N GLY A 200 9.24 4.88 0.78
CA GLY A 200 9.20 3.51 0.32
C GLY A 200 8.63 2.57 1.39
N SER A 201 8.18 1.40 0.96
CA SER A 201 7.56 0.42 1.84
C SER A 201 8.02 -1.00 1.51
N PRO A 202 7.79 -1.98 2.38
CA PRO A 202 8.03 -3.38 2.06
C PRO A 202 7.02 -3.95 1.05
N TRP A 203 5.98 -3.20 0.69
CA TRP A 203 4.93 -3.62 -0.23
C TRP A 203 5.14 -2.99 -1.61
N SER A 204 5.45 -3.81 -2.60
CA SER A 204 5.70 -3.38 -3.97
C SER A 204 5.00 -4.30 -4.96
N GLY A 205 4.63 -3.75 -6.11
CA GLY A 205 3.91 -4.46 -7.16
C GLY A 205 4.79 -5.34 -8.06
N LYS A 206 4.50 -5.28 -9.36
CA LYS A 206 5.19 -6.10 -10.39
C LYS A 206 6.68 -5.81 -10.50
N THR A 207 7.12 -4.61 -10.11
CA THR A 207 8.55 -4.24 -10.04
C THR A 207 9.01 -4.27 -8.58
N PRO A 208 9.72 -5.30 -8.12
CA PRO A 208 10.21 -5.36 -6.74
C PRO A 208 11.07 -4.13 -6.40
N CYS A 209 10.61 -3.32 -5.45
CA CYS A 209 11.31 -2.14 -4.99
C CYS A 209 11.05 -1.94 -3.49
N TYR A 210 11.97 -2.43 -2.67
CA TYR A 210 11.85 -2.45 -1.21
C TYR A 210 12.91 -1.53 -0.61
N ARG A 211 12.69 -0.22 -0.71
CA ARG A 211 13.67 0.79 -0.30
C ARG A 211 13.16 1.54 0.94
N ASN A 212 13.96 1.58 1.98
CA ASN A 212 13.70 2.41 3.16
C ASN A 212 14.28 3.82 2.95
N VAL A 213 13.63 4.58 2.10
CA VAL A 213 13.98 5.96 1.73
C VAL A 213 12.75 6.85 1.81
N SER A 214 12.97 8.16 1.94
CA SER A 214 11.87 9.13 2.02
C SER A 214 12.22 10.44 1.35
N PHE A 215 11.20 11.12 0.81
CA PHE A 215 11.34 12.40 0.12
C PHE A 215 10.12 13.28 0.41
N PRO A 216 10.26 14.60 0.55
CA PRO A 216 9.13 15.51 0.49
C PRO A 216 8.32 15.25 -0.78
N VAL A 217 7.00 15.25 -0.70
CA VAL A 217 6.16 15.09 -1.89
C VAL A 217 6.28 16.34 -2.76
N GLY A 218 6.86 16.19 -3.96
CA GLY A 218 7.05 17.28 -4.92
C GLY A 218 5.87 17.49 -5.85
N GLY A 219 5.05 16.47 -6.06
CA GLY A 219 3.86 16.52 -6.89
C GLY A 219 3.13 15.20 -6.96
N ILE A 220 1.84 15.27 -7.20
CA ILE A 220 0.95 14.11 -7.38
C ILE A 220 0.30 14.22 -8.76
N VAL A 221 0.34 13.14 -9.54
CA VAL A 221 -0.15 13.11 -10.92
C VAL A 221 -1.15 11.98 -11.09
N LEU A 222 -2.41 12.33 -11.34
CA LEU A 222 -3.44 11.39 -11.76
C LEU A 222 -3.24 11.09 -13.25
N LEU A 223 -3.05 9.83 -13.59
CA LEU A 223 -2.86 9.38 -14.98
C LEU A 223 -4.17 8.92 -15.61
N SER A 224 -4.34 9.23 -16.89
CA SER A 224 -5.29 8.57 -17.76
C SER A 224 -4.71 8.36 -19.16
N GLN A 225 -5.13 7.27 -19.82
CA GLN A 225 -4.69 6.97 -21.19
C GLN A 225 -5.40 7.89 -22.19
N ALA A 226 -4.65 8.48 -23.12
CA ALA A 226 -5.16 9.31 -24.20
C ALA A 226 -4.30 9.15 -25.44
N PRO A 227 -4.81 9.49 -26.64
CA PRO A 227 -4.02 9.46 -27.88
C PRO A 227 -3.15 10.72 -28.06
N TYR A 228 -2.92 11.48 -27.02
CA TYR A 228 -2.11 12.71 -26.96
C TYR A 228 -1.53 12.87 -25.55
N ASN A 229 -0.58 13.82 -25.38
CA ASN A 229 -0.02 14.19 -24.09
C ASN A 229 -0.50 15.58 -23.68
N ARG A 230 -1.19 15.68 -22.54
CA ARG A 230 -1.70 16.93 -21.96
C ARG A 230 -1.69 16.84 -20.44
N ILE A 231 -1.17 17.86 -19.78
CA ILE A 231 -1.15 17.96 -18.32
C ILE A 231 -1.82 19.26 -17.88
N GLU A 232 -2.71 19.13 -16.88
CA GLU A 232 -3.44 20.25 -16.29
C GLU A 232 -3.48 20.15 -14.77
N PRO A 233 -3.47 21.27 -14.03
CA PRO A 233 -3.60 21.24 -12.59
C PRO A 233 -5.01 20.76 -12.19
N LEU A 234 -5.09 19.83 -11.26
CA LEU A 234 -6.33 19.47 -10.59
C LEU A 234 -6.54 20.40 -9.39
N LYS A 235 -7.76 20.86 -9.21
CA LYS A 235 -8.12 21.78 -8.13
C LYS A 235 -9.27 21.24 -7.28
N SER A 236 -9.24 21.58 -5.98
CA SER A 236 -10.35 21.36 -5.05
C SER A 236 -10.91 19.94 -5.08
N ILE A 237 -12.18 19.80 -5.44
CA ILE A 237 -12.92 18.53 -5.39
C ILE A 237 -12.28 17.45 -6.27
N ALA A 238 -11.80 17.80 -7.47
CA ALA A 238 -11.18 16.83 -8.39
C ALA A 238 -9.85 16.30 -7.83
N ALA A 239 -9.04 17.17 -7.22
CA ALA A 239 -7.80 16.77 -6.55
C ALA A 239 -8.09 15.86 -5.34
N TYR A 240 -9.07 16.23 -4.52
CA TYR A 240 -9.50 15.41 -3.39
C TYR A 240 -9.99 14.02 -3.83
N ALA A 241 -10.85 13.96 -4.86
CA ALA A 241 -11.36 12.70 -5.39
C ALA A 241 -10.26 11.77 -5.91
N ALA A 242 -9.20 12.34 -6.52
CA ALA A 242 -8.04 11.58 -6.99
C ALA A 242 -7.29 10.91 -5.81
N LEU A 243 -7.12 11.61 -4.68
CA LEU A 243 -6.51 11.04 -3.48
C LEU A 243 -7.38 9.95 -2.86
N VAL A 244 -8.68 10.23 -2.63
CA VAL A 244 -9.63 9.28 -2.03
C VAL A 244 -9.65 7.96 -2.79
N SER A 245 -9.62 8.00 -4.13
CA SER A 245 -9.64 6.80 -4.97
C SER A 245 -8.34 6.01 -4.97
N SER A 246 -7.26 6.57 -4.42
CA SER A 246 -5.92 5.98 -4.45
C SER A 246 -5.39 5.62 -3.06
N ILE A 247 -6.15 5.89 -1.99
CA ILE A 247 -5.77 5.61 -0.60
C ILE A 247 -6.53 4.40 -0.08
N SER A 248 -5.78 3.45 0.50
CA SER A 248 -6.34 2.28 1.18
C SER A 248 -6.94 2.66 2.54
N GLY A 249 -8.17 2.22 2.82
CA GLY A 249 -8.80 2.44 4.11
C GLY A 249 -10.28 2.07 4.15
N MET A 250 -10.82 1.94 5.36
CA MET A 250 -12.22 1.62 5.63
C MET A 250 -13.04 2.90 5.77
N ARG A 251 -13.65 3.35 4.68
CA ARG A 251 -14.41 4.62 4.64
C ARG A 251 -15.71 4.61 5.45
N TRP A 252 -16.24 3.44 5.79
CA TRP A 252 -17.41 3.29 6.67
C TRP A 252 -17.06 3.27 8.17
N ASN A 253 -15.78 3.07 8.53
CA ASN A 253 -15.31 3.26 9.89
C ASN A 253 -15.00 4.74 10.10
N ARG A 254 -15.78 5.41 10.95
CA ARG A 254 -15.71 6.87 11.12
C ARG A 254 -14.33 7.35 11.56
N HIS A 255 -13.70 6.67 12.53
CA HIS A 255 -12.39 7.07 13.05
C HIS A 255 -11.31 7.02 11.96
N ILE A 256 -11.29 5.96 11.18
CA ILE A 256 -10.38 5.79 10.04
C ILE A 256 -10.68 6.81 8.96
N ALA A 257 -11.95 6.99 8.62
CA ALA A 257 -12.38 7.93 7.57
C ALA A 257 -12.03 9.37 7.92
N ASP A 258 -12.25 9.81 9.17
CA ASP A 258 -11.91 11.15 9.65
C ASP A 258 -10.39 11.39 9.57
N GLY A 259 -9.55 10.44 10.02
CA GLY A 259 -8.10 10.55 9.96
C GLY A 259 -7.53 10.60 8.53
N LEU A 260 -8.08 9.79 7.62
CA LEU A 260 -7.72 9.84 6.20
C LEU A 260 -8.16 11.15 5.56
N HIS A 261 -9.37 11.66 5.90
CA HIS A 261 -9.87 12.94 5.43
C HIS A 261 -8.93 14.09 5.78
N ASP A 262 -8.43 14.13 7.03
CA ASP A 262 -7.47 15.14 7.48
C ASP A 262 -6.15 15.07 6.68
N THR A 263 -5.66 13.86 6.41
CA THR A 263 -4.46 13.64 5.60
C THR A 263 -4.68 14.08 4.15
N GLU A 264 -5.81 13.74 3.55
CA GLU A 264 -6.21 14.13 2.19
C GLU A 264 -6.34 15.65 2.05
N ASN A 265 -7.01 16.31 2.97
CA ASN A 265 -7.14 17.78 2.99
C ASN A 265 -5.78 18.47 3.10
N THR A 266 -4.91 17.93 3.95
CA THR A 266 -3.55 18.46 4.09
C THR A 266 -2.80 18.34 2.76
N LEU A 267 -2.85 17.19 2.08
CA LEU A 267 -2.19 17.01 0.79
C LEU A 267 -2.76 17.90 -0.31
N VAL A 268 -4.10 18.02 -0.42
CA VAL A 268 -4.75 18.90 -1.42
C VAL A 268 -4.35 20.37 -1.22
N SER A 269 -4.12 20.79 0.01
CA SER A 269 -3.78 22.18 0.33
C SER A 269 -2.30 22.51 0.24
N THR A 270 -1.41 21.50 0.30
CA THR A 270 0.04 21.73 0.42
C THR A 270 0.86 21.16 -0.77
N VAL A 271 0.29 20.24 -1.54
CA VAL A 271 0.99 19.57 -2.65
C VAL A 271 0.28 19.88 -3.98
N PRO A 272 1.01 20.27 -5.03
CA PRO A 272 0.42 20.44 -6.36
C PRO A 272 -0.02 19.08 -6.91
N ILE A 273 -1.28 19.03 -7.39
CA ILE A 273 -1.89 17.83 -7.96
C ILE A 273 -2.27 18.08 -9.41
N TRP A 274 -1.93 17.14 -10.29
CA TRP A 274 -2.06 17.26 -11.74
C TRP A 274 -2.89 16.12 -12.32
N HIS A 275 -3.52 16.36 -13.44
CA HIS A 275 -4.07 15.32 -14.32
C HIS A 275 -3.23 15.27 -15.59
N LEU A 276 -2.68 14.10 -15.89
CA LEU A 276 -1.93 13.82 -17.09
C LEU A 276 -2.70 12.81 -17.96
N GLU A 277 -3.24 13.29 -19.07
CA GLU A 277 -3.75 12.48 -20.16
C GLU A 277 -2.58 12.16 -21.08
N CYS A 278 -2.20 10.89 -21.28
CA CYS A 278 -0.97 10.61 -21.98
C CYS A 278 -0.93 9.29 -22.75
N LEU A 279 -0.03 9.29 -23.74
CA LEU A 279 0.55 8.12 -24.37
C LEU A 279 1.62 7.49 -23.46
N PRO A 280 1.91 6.19 -23.61
CA PRO A 280 3.01 5.54 -22.88
C PRO A 280 4.36 5.79 -23.54
N ASP A 281 4.79 7.07 -23.67
CA ASP A 281 6.02 7.49 -24.35
C ASP A 281 6.89 8.43 -23.51
N GLY A 282 8.11 8.70 -24.00
CA GLY A 282 9.06 9.57 -23.31
C GLY A 282 8.64 11.04 -23.28
N GLU A 283 7.86 11.49 -24.26
CA GLU A 283 7.37 12.88 -24.32
C GLU A 283 6.40 13.16 -23.17
N ALA A 284 5.56 12.18 -22.81
CA ALA A 284 4.70 12.26 -21.63
C ALA A 284 5.48 12.48 -20.33
N ALA A 285 6.59 11.74 -20.14
CA ALA A 285 7.42 11.87 -18.95
C ALA A 285 8.11 13.24 -18.90
N ILE A 286 8.66 13.69 -20.00
CA ILE A 286 9.33 15.00 -20.14
C ILE A 286 8.33 16.14 -19.90
N LEU A 287 7.15 16.09 -20.53
CA LEU A 287 6.07 17.06 -20.33
C LEU A 287 5.67 17.15 -18.85
N CYS A 288 5.51 16.01 -18.22
CA CYS A 288 5.14 15.92 -16.80
C CYS A 288 6.20 16.59 -15.92
N GLN A 289 7.45 16.20 -16.06
CA GLN A 289 8.57 16.73 -15.26
C GLN A 289 8.72 18.25 -15.47
N MET A 290 8.79 18.73 -16.72
CA MET A 290 8.95 20.15 -17.01
C MET A 290 7.79 21.01 -16.45
N THR A 291 6.56 20.49 -16.49
CA THR A 291 5.41 21.21 -15.98
C THR A 291 5.49 21.37 -14.47
N ILE A 292 5.86 20.31 -13.74
CA ILE A 292 5.95 20.34 -12.30
C ILE A 292 7.12 21.20 -11.83
N ASP A 293 8.29 21.12 -12.49
CA ASP A 293 9.45 21.92 -12.14
C ASP A 293 9.22 23.43 -12.40
N ASN A 294 8.65 23.78 -13.55
CA ASN A 294 8.27 25.16 -13.84
C ASN A 294 7.25 25.74 -12.85
N TYR A 295 6.36 24.90 -12.29
CA TYR A 295 5.44 25.32 -11.26
C TYR A 295 6.18 25.57 -9.93
N ALA A 296 7.09 24.69 -9.54
CA ALA A 296 7.87 24.84 -8.29
C ALA A 296 8.81 26.05 -8.28
N GLU A 297 9.32 26.47 -9.46
CA GLU A 297 10.15 27.67 -9.58
C GLU A 297 9.37 28.98 -9.41
N ARG A 298 8.03 28.95 -9.58
CA ARG A 298 7.17 30.15 -9.53
C ARG A 298 6.44 30.34 -8.20
N HIS A 299 6.45 29.31 -7.33
CA HIS A 299 5.70 29.27 -6.08
C HIS A 299 6.57 28.79 -4.92
#